data_b9db905435b223d01b79ed32c1eaf2d8
#
_entry.id   b9db905435b223d01b79ed32c1eaf2d8
#
_cell.length_a   1.000
_cell.length_b   1.000
_cell.length_c   1.000
_cell.angle_alpha   90.00
_cell.angle_beta   90.00
_cell.angle_gamma   90.00
#
_symmetry.space_group_name_H-M   'P 1'
#
loop_
_entity.id
_entity.type
_entity.pdbx_description
1 polymer ?
#
loop_
_entity_poly.entity_id
_entity_poly.type
_entity_poly.pdbx_seq_one_letter_code
_entity_poly.pdbx_strand_id
1 'polypeptide(L)'
;MEITKNVIENVLACCRTVLAIAVISCTAQILRVLSPKFGALVAEEADRKAYLRSIHSRVITNAEEIAFYGGHKVELTHLEAAYQSLVSHKNTIFMQRLWYVVLEQFLMKYVWSGTGMIMISLPIIAGSRMPGGTDSVSDRTQYLTTARNLLVNGADAVERLMSSYKEVVELAGYTSRVGAMFDVFEEVSEGKYKKTTVNSIKQWSATPSLQYDSNGQLLVKGIIRNSPDGSISLKDVPIVTPNGDVVIPSLTLTMKPGNHLLITGPNGCGKSSLFRVLSGLWPVYAGELQRPLNCSMFYIPQRPYMTLGSLREQVIYPDSVSDMKKKGLSDTDLEKCLARVSLAHLVTREGGWDAAADWKDVLSGGENKGWRLLDYSTTGKSHFFFDFAFLLYSF
;
A
#
# COMPACT_ATOMS: atom_id res chain seq x y z
N MET A 1 44.36 -57.67 13.14
CA MET A 1 44.16 -56.73 14.28
C MET A 1 44.01 -55.26 13.82
N GLU A 2 44.80 -54.84 12.80
CA GLU A 2 44.72 -53.47 12.23
C GLU A 2 43.43 -53.21 11.44
N ILE A 3 42.95 -54.21 10.68
CA ILE A 3 41.71 -54.07 9.89
C ILE A 3 40.48 -53.89 10.78
N THR A 4 40.41 -54.60 11.89
CA THR A 4 39.29 -54.44 12.86
C THR A 4 39.32 -53.09 13.56
N LYS A 5 40.49 -52.50 13.80
CA LYS A 5 40.63 -51.16 14.37
C LYS A 5 40.14 -50.09 13.42
N ASN A 6 40.52 -50.16 12.13
CA ASN A 6 40.07 -49.23 11.07
C ASN A 6 38.56 -49.31 10.81
N VAL A 7 37.97 -50.51 10.90
CA VAL A 7 36.53 -50.68 10.75
C VAL A 7 35.77 -50.05 11.90
N ILE A 8 36.24 -50.24 13.14
CA ILE A 8 35.63 -49.67 14.33
C ILE A 8 35.74 -48.12 14.32
N GLU A 9 36.89 -47.56 13.92
CA GLU A 9 37.05 -46.10 13.79
C GLU A 9 36.15 -45.50 12.74
N ASN A 10 35.99 -46.15 11.55
CA ASN A 10 35.08 -45.73 10.51
C ASN A 10 33.61 -45.80 10.93
N VAL A 11 33.23 -46.86 11.64
CA VAL A 11 31.86 -47.01 12.20
C VAL A 11 31.56 -45.93 13.23
N LEU A 12 32.54 -45.66 14.12
CA LEU A 12 32.41 -44.59 15.15
C LEU A 12 32.34 -43.20 14.50
N ALA A 13 33.12 -42.96 13.43
CA ALA A 13 33.05 -41.70 12.67
C ALA A 13 31.70 -41.53 11.97
N CYS A 14 31.16 -42.59 11.36
CA CYS A 14 29.85 -42.59 10.75
C CYS A 14 28.73 -42.34 11.79
N CYS A 15 28.76 -43.00 12.93
CA CYS A 15 27.77 -42.77 13.98
C CYS A 15 27.80 -41.31 14.52
N ARG A 16 28.97 -40.70 14.61
CA ARG A 16 29.12 -39.30 15.04
C ARG A 16 28.49 -38.32 14.05
N THR A 17 28.76 -38.49 12.75
CA THR A 17 28.15 -37.64 11.71
C THR A 17 26.64 -37.80 11.66
N VAL A 18 26.14 -39.03 11.79
CA VAL A 18 24.70 -39.29 11.84
C VAL A 18 24.04 -38.64 13.07
N LEU A 19 24.70 -38.74 14.23
CA LEU A 19 24.21 -38.09 15.45
C LEU A 19 24.18 -36.56 15.31
N ALA A 20 25.21 -35.94 14.72
CA ALA A 20 25.23 -34.50 14.45
C ALA A 20 24.09 -34.07 13.56
N ILE A 21 23.90 -34.78 12.45
CA ILE A 21 22.79 -34.48 11.48
C ILE A 21 21.43 -34.65 12.15
N ALA A 22 21.28 -35.71 12.98
CA ALA A 22 20.03 -35.94 13.72
C ALA A 22 19.71 -34.80 14.71
N VAL A 23 20.71 -34.34 15.48
CA VAL A 23 20.52 -33.21 16.41
C VAL A 23 20.20 -31.92 15.68
N ILE A 24 20.91 -31.62 14.57
CA ILE A 24 20.66 -30.44 13.76
C ILE A 24 19.24 -30.49 13.18
N SER A 25 18.86 -31.63 12.62
CA SER A 25 17.52 -31.81 12.05
C SER A 25 16.41 -31.69 13.09
N CYS A 26 16.60 -32.28 14.27
CA CYS A 26 15.65 -32.21 15.37
C CYS A 26 15.50 -30.80 15.90
N THR A 27 16.61 -30.08 16.14
CA THR A 27 16.55 -28.68 16.58
C THR A 27 15.93 -27.77 15.55
N ALA A 28 16.23 -27.95 14.26
CA ALA A 28 15.62 -27.20 13.17
C ALA A 28 14.11 -27.44 13.09
N GLN A 29 13.65 -28.67 13.27
CA GLN A 29 12.22 -28.99 13.30
C GLN A 29 11.52 -28.35 14.50
N ILE A 30 12.10 -28.43 15.69
CA ILE A 30 11.55 -27.78 16.88
C ILE A 30 11.42 -26.28 16.68
N LEU A 31 12.47 -25.61 16.19
CA LEU A 31 12.47 -24.18 15.93
C LEU A 31 11.45 -23.80 14.84
N ARG A 32 11.31 -24.62 13.81
CA ARG A 32 10.32 -24.39 12.74
C ARG A 32 8.88 -24.46 13.23
N VAL A 33 8.56 -25.45 14.06
CA VAL A 33 7.21 -25.66 14.62
C VAL A 33 6.85 -24.55 15.61
N LEU A 34 7.80 -24.14 16.43
CA LEU A 34 7.59 -23.12 17.47
C LEU A 34 7.79 -21.69 16.97
N SER A 35 8.26 -21.51 15.73
CA SER A 35 8.47 -20.19 15.15
C SER A 35 7.13 -19.49 14.90
N PRO A 36 6.89 -18.31 15.50
CA PRO A 36 5.73 -17.49 15.18
C PRO A 36 5.77 -17.04 13.72
N LYS A 37 4.61 -16.72 13.15
CA LYS A 37 4.48 -16.14 11.80
C LYS A 37 4.92 -14.67 11.81
N PHE A 38 6.20 -14.40 12.02
CA PHE A 38 6.74 -13.04 12.14
C PHE A 38 6.36 -12.13 10.97
N GLY A 39 6.33 -12.65 9.74
CA GLY A 39 5.93 -11.86 8.57
C GLY A 39 4.52 -11.28 8.68
N ALA A 40 3.54 -12.08 9.14
CA ALA A 40 2.18 -11.62 9.35
C ALA A 40 2.09 -10.59 10.50
N LEU A 41 2.83 -10.83 11.59
CA LEU A 41 2.85 -9.91 12.73
C LEU A 41 3.46 -8.55 12.38
N VAL A 42 4.54 -8.54 11.59
CA VAL A 42 5.18 -7.31 11.11
C VAL A 42 4.27 -6.57 10.12
N ALA A 43 3.57 -7.28 9.23
CA ALA A 43 2.60 -6.68 8.33
C ALA A 43 1.48 -5.99 9.10
N GLU A 44 0.90 -6.65 10.11
CA GLU A 44 -0.15 -6.06 10.94
C GLU A 44 0.36 -4.88 11.79
N GLU A 45 1.59 -4.93 12.32
CA GLU A 45 2.21 -3.78 12.99
C GLU A 45 2.30 -2.57 12.05
N ALA A 46 2.71 -2.80 10.82
CA ALA A 46 2.83 -1.74 9.83
C ALA A 46 1.47 -1.14 9.46
N ASP A 47 0.39 -1.94 9.40
CA ASP A 47 -0.98 -1.46 9.15
C ASP A 47 -1.48 -0.58 10.31
N ARG A 48 -1.26 -1.01 11.55
CA ARG A 48 -1.63 -0.22 12.74
C ARG A 48 -0.83 1.09 12.82
N LYS A 49 0.45 1.08 12.46
CA LYS A 49 1.27 2.29 12.32
C LYS A 49 0.73 3.24 11.25
N ALA A 50 0.35 2.70 10.09
CA ALA A 50 -0.23 3.48 9.00
C ALA A 50 -1.57 4.10 9.42
N TYR A 51 -2.40 3.35 10.13
CA TYR A 51 -3.67 3.86 10.68
C TYR A 51 -3.44 5.00 11.67
N LEU A 52 -2.53 4.84 12.65
CA LEU A 52 -2.19 5.90 13.61
C LEU A 52 -1.68 7.16 12.87
N ARG A 53 -0.82 6.98 11.87
CA ARG A 53 -0.31 8.10 11.07
C ARG A 53 -1.43 8.79 10.29
N SER A 54 -2.39 8.05 9.73
CA SER A 54 -3.52 8.62 8.99
C SER A 54 -4.43 9.47 9.89
N ILE A 55 -4.73 9.01 11.11
CA ILE A 55 -5.49 9.79 12.09
C ILE A 55 -4.73 11.06 12.48
N HIS A 56 -3.43 10.94 12.75
CA HIS A 56 -2.59 12.09 13.10
C HIS A 56 -2.55 13.13 11.96
N SER A 57 -2.36 12.68 10.72
CA SER A 57 -2.42 13.55 9.54
C SER A 57 -3.79 14.24 9.41
N ARG A 58 -4.89 13.52 9.68
CA ARG A 58 -6.24 14.10 9.67
C ARG A 58 -6.41 15.21 10.70
N VAL A 59 -5.87 15.03 11.91
CA VAL A 59 -5.91 16.07 12.95
C VAL A 59 -5.13 17.31 12.52
N ILE A 60 -3.93 17.13 11.92
CA ILE A 60 -3.14 18.26 11.42
C ILE A 60 -3.89 18.98 10.31
N THR A 61 -4.45 18.24 9.34
CA THR A 61 -5.12 18.83 8.17
C THR A 61 -6.40 19.60 8.54
N ASN A 62 -7.10 19.21 9.62
CA ASN A 62 -8.35 19.81 10.02
C ASN A 62 -8.24 20.46 11.42
N ALA A 63 -7.06 20.97 11.77
CA ALA A 63 -6.79 21.51 13.12
C ALA A 63 -7.68 22.71 13.45
N GLU A 64 -7.94 23.57 12.46
CA GLU A 64 -8.79 24.76 12.62
C GLU A 64 -10.24 24.38 12.89
N GLU A 65 -10.81 23.46 12.11
CA GLU A 65 -12.19 22.99 12.28
C GLU A 65 -12.37 22.28 13.63
N ILE A 66 -11.39 21.46 14.02
CA ILE A 66 -11.41 20.78 15.32
C ILE A 66 -11.40 21.82 16.47
N ALA A 67 -10.62 22.89 16.32
CA ALA A 67 -10.56 23.95 17.30
C ALA A 67 -11.89 24.72 17.38
N PHE A 68 -12.50 25.06 16.27
CA PHE A 68 -13.82 25.73 16.22
C PHE A 68 -14.94 24.90 16.82
N TYR A 69 -14.94 23.59 16.59
CA TYR A 69 -15.92 22.67 17.19
C TYR A 69 -15.61 22.30 18.64
N GLY A 70 -14.44 22.65 19.18
CA GLY A 70 -13.99 22.22 20.50
C GLY A 70 -13.78 20.71 20.63
N GLY A 71 -13.57 20.02 19.49
CA GLY A 71 -13.53 18.56 19.39
C GLY A 71 -12.21 17.90 19.85
N HIS A 72 -11.27 18.66 20.40
CA HIS A 72 -9.91 18.19 20.74
C HIS A 72 -9.89 16.95 21.67
N LYS A 73 -10.84 16.83 22.61
CA LYS A 73 -10.92 15.68 23.51
C LYS A 73 -11.32 14.39 22.79
N VAL A 74 -12.24 14.50 21.83
CA VAL A 74 -12.70 13.34 21.04
C VAL A 74 -11.57 12.84 20.12
N GLU A 75 -10.89 13.76 19.44
CA GLU A 75 -9.75 13.40 18.59
C GLU A 75 -8.59 12.82 19.40
N LEU A 76 -8.32 13.34 20.61
CA LEU A 76 -7.34 12.74 21.52
C LEU A 76 -7.71 11.29 21.87
N THR A 77 -8.97 11.02 22.20
CA THR A 77 -9.44 9.66 22.51
C THR A 77 -9.24 8.71 21.33
N HIS A 78 -9.49 9.16 20.10
CA HIS A 78 -9.24 8.38 18.88
C HIS A 78 -7.74 8.09 18.66
N LEU A 79 -6.87 9.08 18.88
CA LEU A 79 -5.43 8.92 18.81
C LEU A 79 -4.91 7.94 19.88
N GLU A 80 -5.37 8.10 21.12
CA GLU A 80 -5.01 7.20 22.22
C GLU A 80 -5.47 5.77 21.97
N ALA A 81 -6.68 5.56 21.46
CA ALA A 81 -7.19 4.23 21.12
C ALA A 81 -6.34 3.56 20.02
N ALA A 82 -5.99 4.30 18.97
CA ALA A 82 -5.11 3.81 17.91
C ALA A 82 -3.70 3.50 18.43
N TYR A 83 -3.16 4.36 19.29
CA TYR A 83 -1.86 4.15 19.93
C TYR A 83 -1.85 2.93 20.85
N GLN A 84 -2.86 2.77 21.71
CA GLN A 84 -3.00 1.60 22.60
C GLN A 84 -3.12 0.30 21.79
N SER A 85 -3.86 0.31 20.69
CA SER A 85 -3.95 -0.81 19.76
C SER A 85 -2.59 -1.21 19.20
N LEU A 86 -1.77 -0.24 18.79
CA LEU A 86 -0.40 -0.47 18.31
C LEU A 86 0.51 -1.00 19.42
N VAL A 87 0.48 -0.39 20.61
CA VAL A 87 1.31 -0.80 21.77
C VAL A 87 0.98 -2.22 22.20
N SER A 88 -0.31 -2.56 22.30
CA SER A 88 -0.75 -3.91 22.68
C SER A 88 -0.23 -4.95 21.69
N HIS A 89 -0.35 -4.67 20.39
CA HIS A 89 0.16 -5.56 19.34
C HIS A 89 1.70 -5.71 19.41
N LYS A 90 2.41 -4.59 19.60
CA LYS A 90 3.87 -4.61 19.78
C LYS A 90 4.31 -5.43 20.99
N ASN A 91 3.63 -5.29 22.10
CA ASN A 91 3.92 -6.08 23.29
C ASN A 91 3.74 -7.59 23.02
N THR A 92 2.69 -7.96 22.26
CA THR A 92 2.49 -9.35 21.84
C THR A 92 3.65 -9.84 20.96
N ILE A 93 4.11 -9.04 20.01
CA ILE A 93 5.27 -9.38 19.17
C ILE A 93 6.51 -9.54 20.02
N PHE A 94 6.80 -8.62 20.94
CA PHE A 94 7.98 -8.69 21.81
C PHE A 94 7.97 -9.91 22.72
N MET A 95 6.82 -10.25 23.29
CA MET A 95 6.71 -11.45 24.14
C MET A 95 6.91 -12.73 23.34
N GLN A 96 6.32 -12.85 22.16
CA GLN A 96 6.54 -14.00 21.27
C GLN A 96 8.00 -14.08 20.80
N ARG A 97 8.60 -12.95 20.45
CA ARG A 97 10.00 -12.88 20.04
C ARG A 97 10.95 -13.26 21.18
N LEU A 98 10.67 -12.77 22.38
CA LEU A 98 11.47 -13.08 23.58
C LEU A 98 11.49 -14.59 23.85
N TRP A 99 10.33 -15.22 23.90
CA TRP A 99 10.24 -16.67 24.12
C TRP A 99 10.92 -17.47 23.01
N TYR A 100 10.75 -17.07 21.77
CA TYR A 100 11.42 -17.72 20.64
C TYR A 100 12.95 -17.59 20.75
N VAL A 101 13.47 -16.41 21.04
CA VAL A 101 14.92 -16.16 21.19
C VAL A 101 15.49 -16.94 22.38
N VAL A 102 14.78 -16.97 23.51
CA VAL A 102 15.23 -17.77 24.69
C VAL A 102 15.34 -19.25 24.32
N LEU A 103 14.32 -19.80 23.65
CA LEU A 103 14.35 -21.20 23.22
C LEU A 103 15.45 -21.46 22.19
N GLU A 104 15.59 -20.57 21.20
CA GLU A 104 16.64 -20.66 20.17
C GLU A 104 18.04 -20.65 20.81
N GLN A 105 18.30 -19.70 21.68
CA GLN A 105 19.60 -19.60 22.40
C GLN A 105 19.84 -20.81 23.28
N PHE A 106 18.81 -21.32 23.95
CA PHE A 106 18.93 -22.52 24.76
C PHE A 106 19.34 -23.74 23.90
N LEU A 107 18.65 -23.97 22.80
CA LEU A 107 18.93 -25.08 21.88
C LEU A 107 20.33 -24.96 21.27
N MET A 108 20.67 -23.80 20.76
CA MET A 108 21.95 -23.56 20.09
C MET A 108 23.11 -23.59 21.04
N LYS A 109 22.97 -22.97 22.21
CA LYS A 109 24.08 -22.81 23.16
C LYS A 109 24.30 -24.03 24.04
N TYR A 110 23.25 -24.65 24.55
CA TYR A 110 23.37 -25.75 25.50
C TYR A 110 23.27 -27.13 24.84
N VAL A 111 22.28 -27.35 23.99
CA VAL A 111 22.07 -28.66 23.35
C VAL A 111 23.19 -28.94 22.35
N TRP A 112 23.53 -27.99 21.50
CA TRP A 112 24.61 -28.16 20.54
C TRP A 112 25.98 -28.25 21.19
N SER A 113 26.26 -27.38 22.15
CA SER A 113 27.52 -27.41 22.88
C SER A 113 27.69 -28.72 23.67
N GLY A 114 26.65 -29.18 24.37
CA GLY A 114 26.66 -30.46 25.09
C GLY A 114 26.87 -31.63 24.16
N THR A 115 26.15 -31.69 23.03
CA THR A 115 26.32 -32.74 22.02
C THR A 115 27.71 -32.71 21.41
N GLY A 116 28.24 -31.52 21.11
CA GLY A 116 29.59 -31.32 20.59
C GLY A 116 30.64 -31.82 21.57
N MET A 117 30.52 -31.53 22.88
CA MET A 117 31.40 -32.02 23.91
C MET A 117 31.39 -33.55 24.00
N ILE A 118 30.21 -34.19 23.95
CA ILE A 118 30.09 -35.65 23.94
C ILE A 118 30.78 -36.22 22.68
N MET A 119 30.58 -35.65 21.54
CA MET A 119 31.20 -36.11 20.28
C MET A 119 32.72 -36.01 20.29
N ILE A 120 33.29 -35.01 20.96
CA ILE A 120 34.75 -34.83 21.06
C ILE A 120 35.33 -35.78 22.15
N SER A 121 34.65 -35.96 23.25
CA SER A 121 35.15 -36.76 24.39
C SER A 121 35.11 -38.27 24.12
N LEU A 122 34.13 -38.73 23.35
CA LEU A 122 33.87 -40.16 23.11
C LEU A 122 35.08 -40.89 22.47
N PRO A 123 35.74 -40.40 21.41
CA PRO A 123 36.95 -41.04 20.85
C PRO A 123 38.16 -40.99 21.79
N ILE A 124 38.28 -39.94 22.62
CA ILE A 124 39.37 -39.80 23.57
C ILE A 124 39.25 -40.87 24.66
N ILE A 125 38.02 -41.10 25.16
CA ILE A 125 37.74 -42.12 26.15
C ILE A 125 37.90 -43.54 25.54
N ALA A 126 37.42 -43.76 24.33
CA ALA A 126 37.56 -45.04 23.63
C ALA A 126 39.03 -45.37 23.31
N GLY A 127 39.80 -44.40 22.84
CA GLY A 127 41.23 -44.58 22.54
C GLY A 127 42.09 -44.85 23.77
N SER A 128 41.72 -44.30 24.94
CA SER A 128 42.41 -44.54 26.22
C SER A 128 42.23 -45.94 26.74
N ARG A 129 41.27 -46.71 26.28
CA ARG A 129 40.99 -48.10 26.68
C ARG A 129 41.64 -49.15 25.79
N MET A 130 42.30 -48.76 24.69
CA MET A 130 42.96 -49.70 23.80
C MET A 130 44.42 -49.91 24.24
N PRO A 131 44.86 -51.15 24.50
CA PRO A 131 46.26 -51.44 24.80
C PRO A 131 47.12 -51.21 23.55
N GLY A 132 48.05 -50.24 23.68
CA GLY A 132 48.99 -49.89 22.60
C GLY A 132 48.86 -48.48 22.00
N GLY A 133 48.05 -47.62 22.56
CA GLY A 133 47.93 -46.20 22.13
C GLY A 133 49.08 -45.36 22.71
N THR A 134 50.08 -45.05 21.86
CA THR A 134 51.25 -44.21 22.20
C THR A 134 51.02 -42.73 21.88
N ASP A 135 49.76 -42.26 21.82
CA ASP A 135 49.48 -40.86 21.56
C ASP A 135 49.96 -39.99 22.71
N SER A 136 50.83 -39.05 22.39
CA SER A 136 51.32 -38.10 23.39
C SER A 136 50.17 -37.21 23.90
N VAL A 137 50.27 -36.70 25.13
CA VAL A 137 49.31 -35.77 25.71
C VAL A 137 49.16 -34.54 24.82
N SER A 138 50.22 -34.15 24.11
CA SER A 138 50.26 -33.06 23.16
C SER A 138 49.30 -33.30 21.98
N ASP A 139 49.34 -34.48 21.37
CA ASP A 139 48.52 -34.83 20.21
C ASP A 139 47.03 -34.86 20.55
N ARG A 140 46.70 -35.37 21.72
CA ARG A 140 45.31 -35.37 22.23
C ARG A 140 44.80 -33.94 22.46
N THR A 141 45.64 -33.06 23.03
CA THR A 141 45.28 -31.65 23.28
C THR A 141 45.10 -30.90 21.96
N GLN A 142 45.98 -31.12 21.00
CA GLN A 142 45.87 -30.54 19.65
C GLN A 142 44.60 -30.98 18.93
N TYR A 143 44.29 -32.29 18.97
CA TYR A 143 43.05 -32.83 18.41
C TYR A 143 41.83 -32.19 19.07
N LEU A 144 41.79 -32.10 20.38
CA LEU A 144 40.67 -31.51 21.14
C LEU A 144 40.46 -30.05 20.80
N THR A 145 41.54 -29.28 20.70
CA THR A 145 41.50 -27.86 20.35
C THR A 145 41.01 -27.64 18.91
N THR A 146 41.54 -28.42 17.97
CA THR A 146 41.14 -28.35 16.56
C THR A 146 39.66 -28.72 16.35
N ALA A 147 39.23 -29.82 16.94
CA ALA A 147 37.85 -30.29 16.88
C ALA A 147 36.88 -29.29 17.50
N ARG A 148 37.23 -28.68 18.65
CA ARG A 148 36.46 -27.63 19.28
C ARG A 148 36.31 -26.40 18.38
N ASN A 149 37.40 -25.93 17.78
CA ASN A 149 37.39 -24.76 16.93
C ASN A 149 36.55 -25.00 15.66
N LEU A 150 36.64 -26.18 15.05
CA LEU A 150 35.80 -26.56 13.88
C LEU A 150 34.31 -26.60 14.26
N LEU A 151 33.97 -27.14 15.43
CA LEU A 151 32.56 -27.15 15.89
C LEU A 151 32.02 -25.76 16.19
N VAL A 152 32.80 -24.88 16.83
CA VAL A 152 32.41 -23.50 17.08
C VAL A 152 32.19 -22.74 15.76
N ASN A 153 33.16 -22.83 14.84
CA ASN A 153 33.04 -22.17 13.52
C ASN A 153 31.85 -22.71 12.72
N GLY A 154 31.57 -24.01 12.82
CA GLY A 154 30.40 -24.62 12.19
C GLY A 154 29.09 -24.13 12.82
N ALA A 155 29.03 -24.05 14.13
CA ALA A 155 27.87 -23.50 14.86
C ALA A 155 27.58 -22.02 14.46
N ASP A 156 28.64 -21.21 14.44
CA ASP A 156 28.53 -19.79 14.00
C ASP A 156 28.07 -19.64 12.55
N ALA A 157 28.50 -20.53 11.66
CA ALA A 157 28.05 -20.53 10.28
C ALA A 157 26.54 -20.86 10.17
N VAL A 158 26.06 -21.82 10.94
CA VAL A 158 24.62 -22.17 10.98
C VAL A 158 23.81 -21.05 11.60
N GLU A 159 24.29 -20.41 12.67
CA GLU A 159 23.63 -19.26 13.29
C GLU A 159 23.47 -18.10 12.30
N ARG A 160 24.52 -17.81 11.50
CA ARG A 160 24.44 -16.79 10.43
C ARG A 160 23.41 -17.14 9.36
N LEU A 161 23.34 -18.41 8.94
CA LEU A 161 22.31 -18.88 8.00
C LEU A 161 20.90 -18.68 8.56
N MET A 162 20.70 -19.01 9.83
CA MET A 162 19.39 -18.85 10.49
C MET A 162 18.97 -17.37 10.62
N SER A 163 19.92 -16.49 10.97
CA SER A 163 19.63 -15.05 11.02
C SER A 163 19.33 -14.46 9.65
N SER A 164 20.11 -14.82 8.62
CA SER A 164 19.84 -14.40 7.24
C SER A 164 18.46 -14.84 6.74
N TYR A 165 18.03 -16.06 7.09
CA TYR A 165 16.67 -16.52 6.77
C TYR A 165 15.59 -15.62 7.41
N LYS A 166 15.77 -15.19 8.66
CA LYS A 166 14.83 -14.27 9.33
C LYS A 166 14.75 -12.93 8.62
N GLU A 167 15.88 -12.37 8.21
CA GLU A 167 15.95 -11.11 7.46
C GLU A 167 15.21 -11.22 6.10
N VAL A 168 15.39 -12.34 5.40
CA VAL A 168 14.68 -12.62 4.13
C VAL A 168 13.16 -12.69 4.37
N VAL A 169 12.70 -13.35 5.43
CA VAL A 169 11.27 -13.44 5.76
C VAL A 169 10.70 -12.05 6.13
N GLU A 170 11.45 -11.23 6.83
CA GLU A 170 11.05 -9.86 7.15
C GLU A 170 10.95 -9.00 5.88
N LEU A 171 11.96 -9.09 5.00
CA LEU A 171 11.93 -8.42 3.70
C LEU A 171 10.74 -8.87 2.84
N ALA A 172 10.44 -10.18 2.81
CA ALA A 172 9.25 -10.70 2.13
C ALA A 172 7.95 -10.12 2.68
N GLY A 173 7.87 -9.86 4.00
CA GLY A 173 6.73 -9.17 4.62
C GLY A 173 6.55 -7.73 4.11
N TYR A 174 7.63 -6.99 3.92
CA TYR A 174 7.57 -5.63 3.36
C TYR A 174 7.22 -5.64 1.87
N THR A 175 7.84 -6.52 1.08
CA THR A 175 7.57 -6.61 -0.37
C THR A 175 6.17 -7.10 -0.70
N SER A 176 5.58 -7.97 0.14
CA SER A 176 4.20 -8.45 -0.01
C SER A 176 3.18 -7.31 -0.03
N ARG A 177 3.41 -6.22 0.71
CA ARG A 177 2.51 -5.05 0.73
C ARG A 177 2.55 -4.27 -0.59
N VAL A 178 3.74 -4.16 -1.18
CA VAL A 178 3.90 -3.54 -2.49
C VAL A 178 3.26 -4.42 -3.57
N GLY A 179 3.43 -5.74 -3.47
CA GLY A 179 2.75 -6.72 -4.34
C GLY A 179 1.23 -6.57 -4.28
N ALA A 180 0.64 -6.55 -3.07
CA ALA A 180 -0.80 -6.36 -2.89
C ALA A 180 -1.33 -5.05 -3.50
N MET A 181 -0.52 -3.99 -3.52
CA MET A 181 -0.88 -2.74 -4.20
C MET A 181 -0.93 -2.92 -5.73
N PHE A 182 0.05 -3.62 -6.32
CA PHE A 182 0.06 -3.90 -7.76
C PHE A 182 -1.09 -4.84 -8.14
N ASP A 183 -1.39 -5.85 -7.32
CA ASP A 183 -2.54 -6.74 -7.55
C ASP A 183 -3.85 -5.95 -7.62
N VAL A 184 -4.05 -4.97 -6.71
CA VAL A 184 -5.21 -4.08 -6.74
C VAL A 184 -5.23 -3.21 -8.00
N PHE A 185 -4.08 -2.70 -8.45
CA PHE A 185 -4.02 -1.93 -9.70
C PHE A 185 -4.39 -2.78 -10.92
N GLU A 186 -3.93 -4.03 -10.96
CA GLU A 186 -4.28 -4.98 -12.02
C GLU A 186 -5.77 -5.33 -11.98
N GLU A 187 -6.32 -5.66 -10.80
CA GLU A 187 -7.75 -5.92 -10.63
C GLU A 187 -8.61 -4.72 -11.08
N VAL A 188 -8.22 -3.49 -10.73
CA VAL A 188 -8.94 -2.27 -11.15
C VAL A 188 -8.81 -2.05 -12.65
N SER A 189 -7.65 -2.31 -13.26
CA SER A 189 -7.45 -2.18 -14.71
C SER A 189 -8.31 -3.17 -15.51
N GLU A 190 -8.53 -4.35 -14.96
CA GLU A 190 -9.43 -5.38 -15.51
C GLU A 190 -10.92 -5.11 -15.22
N GLY A 191 -11.23 -4.02 -14.50
CA GLY A 191 -12.60 -3.69 -14.11
C GLY A 191 -13.18 -4.56 -13.00
N LYS A 192 -12.34 -5.25 -12.25
CA LYS A 192 -12.75 -6.05 -11.08
C LYS A 192 -12.74 -5.18 -9.83
N TYR A 193 -13.91 -4.95 -9.25
CA TYR A 193 -14.06 -4.16 -8.03
C TYR A 193 -14.56 -5.03 -6.90
N LYS A 194 -13.78 -5.13 -5.82
CA LYS A 194 -14.17 -5.90 -4.61
C LYS A 194 -14.94 -5.00 -3.65
N LYS A 195 -16.08 -5.49 -3.18
CA LYS A 195 -16.87 -4.80 -2.14
C LYS A 195 -16.14 -4.85 -0.80
N THR A 196 -15.76 -3.70 -0.27
CA THR A 196 -15.03 -3.56 1.01
C THR A 196 -15.97 -3.48 2.23
N THR A 197 -17.25 -3.80 2.10
CA THR A 197 -18.21 -3.60 3.20
C THR A 197 -18.31 -4.81 4.11
N VAL A 198 -17.97 -4.59 5.37
CA VAL A 198 -18.32 -5.46 6.49
C VAL A 198 -19.81 -5.27 6.77
N ASN A 199 -20.60 -6.34 6.58
CA ASN A 199 -21.99 -6.47 7.04
C ASN A 199 -23.03 -5.45 6.56
N SER A 200 -23.45 -5.52 5.30
CA SER A 200 -24.84 -5.22 4.97
C SER A 200 -25.28 -6.04 3.75
N ILE A 201 -25.82 -7.23 4.01
CA ILE A 201 -26.70 -7.90 3.06
C ILE A 201 -27.99 -7.07 3.03
N LYS A 202 -27.97 -5.92 2.38
CA LYS A 202 -29.18 -5.32 1.86
C LYS A 202 -29.46 -6.07 0.55
N GLN A 203 -30.47 -6.94 0.59
CA GLN A 203 -31.13 -7.46 -0.62
C GLN A 203 -31.54 -6.24 -1.45
N TRP A 204 -30.73 -5.91 -2.44
CA TRP A 204 -31.11 -4.93 -3.43
C TRP A 204 -31.99 -5.63 -4.45
N SER A 205 -33.16 -5.08 -4.65
CA SER A 205 -34.05 -5.45 -5.76
C SER A 205 -33.24 -5.56 -7.04
N ALA A 206 -33.24 -6.75 -7.62
CA ALA A 206 -32.50 -7.05 -8.84
C ALA A 206 -32.90 -6.06 -9.94
N THR A 207 -32.00 -5.14 -10.28
CA THR A 207 -32.18 -4.29 -11.47
C THR A 207 -31.96 -5.21 -12.67
N PRO A 208 -32.92 -5.37 -13.59
CA PRO A 208 -32.87 -6.39 -14.64
C PRO A 208 -31.65 -6.29 -15.57
N SER A 209 -30.99 -5.12 -15.59
CA SER A 209 -29.84 -4.82 -16.45
C SER A 209 -28.49 -5.20 -15.90
N LEU A 210 -28.37 -5.52 -14.59
CA LEU A 210 -27.09 -5.81 -13.94
C LEU A 210 -26.85 -7.33 -13.88
N GLN A 211 -25.65 -7.74 -14.26
CA GLN A 211 -25.23 -9.14 -14.21
C GLN A 211 -24.18 -9.32 -13.12
N TYR A 212 -24.33 -10.43 -12.39
CA TYR A 212 -23.43 -10.81 -11.30
C TYR A 212 -22.68 -12.09 -11.67
N ASP A 213 -21.43 -12.18 -11.28
CA ASP A 213 -20.65 -13.41 -11.37
C ASP A 213 -21.09 -14.41 -10.29
N SER A 214 -20.65 -15.68 -10.41
CA SER A 214 -20.87 -16.76 -9.43
C SER A 214 -20.47 -16.37 -7.99
N ASN A 215 -19.57 -15.43 -7.83
CA ASN A 215 -19.09 -14.89 -6.55
C ASN A 215 -19.88 -13.66 -6.06
N GLY A 216 -20.97 -13.26 -6.74
CA GLY A 216 -21.77 -12.09 -6.39
C GLY A 216 -21.11 -10.74 -6.71
N GLN A 217 -20.10 -10.73 -7.56
CA GLN A 217 -19.47 -9.49 -8.06
C GLN A 217 -20.19 -9.00 -9.32
N LEU A 218 -20.29 -7.68 -9.47
CA LEU A 218 -20.87 -7.05 -10.64
C LEU A 218 -19.93 -7.19 -11.85
N LEU A 219 -20.48 -7.67 -12.96
CA LEU A 219 -19.76 -7.78 -14.22
C LEU A 219 -19.86 -6.47 -15.01
N VAL A 220 -18.73 -5.97 -15.48
CA VAL A 220 -18.65 -4.77 -16.34
C VAL A 220 -18.95 -5.20 -17.77
N LYS A 221 -20.18 -4.96 -18.25
CA LYS A 221 -20.66 -5.31 -19.61
C LYS A 221 -21.16 -4.12 -20.40
N GLY A 222 -21.06 -2.92 -19.85
CA GLY A 222 -21.45 -1.72 -20.58
C GLY A 222 -20.53 -1.44 -21.77
N ILE A 223 -21.08 -0.90 -22.82
CA ILE A 223 -20.35 -0.56 -24.05
C ILE A 223 -20.01 0.93 -24.03
N ILE A 224 -18.73 1.25 -24.17
CA ILE A 224 -18.25 2.62 -24.31
C ILE A 224 -17.84 2.85 -25.77
N ARG A 225 -18.45 3.84 -26.42
CA ARG A 225 -18.12 4.25 -27.79
C ARG A 225 -17.60 5.67 -27.84
N ASN A 226 -16.67 5.92 -28.73
CA ASN A 226 -16.20 7.27 -28.99
C ASN A 226 -17.20 7.99 -29.93
N SER A 227 -17.54 9.24 -29.58
CA SER A 227 -18.34 10.13 -30.42
C SER A 227 -17.43 11.03 -31.25
N PRO A 228 -17.43 10.92 -32.59
CA PRO A 228 -16.67 11.83 -33.42
C PRO A 228 -17.28 13.23 -33.43
N ASP A 229 -18.61 13.32 -33.22
CA ASP A 229 -19.38 14.59 -33.26
C ASP A 229 -19.32 15.35 -31.94
N GLY A 230 -18.57 14.86 -30.94
CA GLY A 230 -18.52 15.47 -29.62
C GLY A 230 -19.81 15.35 -28.80
N SER A 231 -20.82 14.60 -29.25
CA SER A 231 -22.04 14.37 -28.49
C SER A 231 -21.82 13.38 -27.35
N ILE A 232 -22.58 13.54 -26.27
CA ILE A 232 -22.68 12.57 -25.19
C ILE A 232 -24.05 11.91 -25.24
N SER A 233 -24.08 10.58 -25.25
CA SER A 233 -25.32 9.81 -25.21
C SER A 233 -25.20 8.65 -24.25
N LEU A 234 -26.12 8.56 -23.33
CA LEU A 234 -26.32 7.41 -22.44
C LEU A 234 -27.62 6.73 -22.86
N LYS A 235 -27.58 5.41 -23.03
CA LYS A 235 -28.76 4.58 -23.32
C LYS A 235 -28.84 3.47 -22.27
N ASP A 236 -29.84 3.55 -21.42
CA ASP A 236 -30.10 2.58 -20.34
C ASP A 236 -28.87 2.28 -19.46
N VAL A 237 -28.09 3.32 -19.15
CA VAL A 237 -26.89 3.19 -18.33
C VAL A 237 -27.24 3.31 -16.85
N PRO A 238 -27.04 2.26 -16.03
CA PRO A 238 -27.17 2.37 -14.59
C PRO A 238 -25.96 3.09 -13.99
N ILE A 239 -26.20 3.98 -13.05
CA ILE A 239 -25.14 4.62 -12.27
C ILE A 239 -24.93 3.82 -10.99
N VAL A 240 -23.84 3.09 -10.95
CA VAL A 240 -23.47 2.19 -9.85
C VAL A 240 -22.14 2.60 -9.29
N THR A 241 -22.02 2.59 -7.95
CA THR A 241 -20.74 2.84 -7.28
C THR A 241 -19.80 1.65 -7.46
N PRO A 242 -18.47 1.80 -7.36
CA PRO A 242 -17.53 0.69 -7.36
C PRO A 242 -17.83 -0.35 -6.27
N ASN A 243 -18.47 0.05 -5.17
CA ASN A 243 -18.91 -0.85 -4.10
C ASN A 243 -20.17 -1.68 -4.46
N GLY A 244 -20.73 -1.48 -5.66
CA GLY A 244 -21.92 -2.20 -6.11
C GLY A 244 -23.25 -1.58 -5.69
N ASP A 245 -23.26 -0.38 -5.12
CA ASP A 245 -24.51 0.29 -4.75
C ASP A 245 -25.10 0.99 -5.98
N VAL A 246 -26.36 0.67 -6.31
CA VAL A 246 -27.08 1.29 -7.44
C VAL A 246 -27.64 2.63 -6.99
N VAL A 247 -27.13 3.72 -7.58
CA VAL A 247 -27.57 5.09 -7.30
C VAL A 247 -28.72 5.47 -8.23
N ILE A 248 -28.59 5.15 -9.52
CA ILE A 248 -29.62 5.37 -10.55
C ILE A 248 -29.80 4.06 -11.31
N PRO A 249 -30.99 3.46 -11.34
CA PRO A 249 -31.21 2.15 -11.98
C PRO A 249 -31.01 2.14 -13.50
N SER A 250 -31.42 3.21 -14.18
CA SER A 250 -31.23 3.42 -15.60
C SER A 250 -31.29 4.90 -15.92
N LEU A 251 -30.38 5.36 -16.77
CA LEU A 251 -30.32 6.72 -17.25
C LEU A 251 -30.19 6.74 -18.78
N THR A 252 -31.14 7.40 -19.42
CA THR A 252 -31.09 7.69 -20.86
C THR A 252 -31.04 9.21 -21.06
N LEU A 253 -29.98 9.69 -21.69
CA LEU A 253 -29.71 11.10 -21.89
C LEU A 253 -28.92 11.28 -23.17
N THR A 254 -29.28 12.29 -23.96
CA THR A 254 -28.49 12.67 -25.15
C THR A 254 -28.24 14.17 -25.13
N MET A 255 -26.96 14.53 -25.30
CA MET A 255 -26.52 15.91 -25.32
C MET A 255 -25.66 16.18 -26.55
N LYS A 256 -25.99 17.22 -27.29
CA LYS A 256 -25.25 17.67 -28.47
C LYS A 256 -24.31 18.82 -28.12
N PRO A 257 -23.21 18.98 -28.86
CA PRO A 257 -22.33 20.15 -28.72
C PRO A 257 -23.11 21.46 -28.82
N GLY A 258 -22.76 22.44 -28.01
CA GLY A 258 -23.41 23.73 -27.92
C GLY A 258 -24.69 23.79 -27.08
N ASN A 259 -25.17 22.66 -26.58
CA ASN A 259 -26.27 22.63 -25.62
C ASN A 259 -25.77 22.64 -24.20
N HIS A 260 -26.46 23.37 -23.33
CA HIS A 260 -26.19 23.37 -21.87
C HIS A 260 -27.16 22.43 -21.15
N LEU A 261 -26.65 21.65 -20.21
CA LEU A 261 -27.45 20.74 -19.38
C LEU A 261 -27.29 21.13 -17.93
N LEU A 262 -28.38 21.47 -17.28
CA LEU A 262 -28.45 21.69 -15.85
C LEU A 262 -28.98 20.43 -15.14
N ILE A 263 -28.18 19.83 -14.24
CA ILE A 263 -28.59 18.68 -13.45
C ILE A 263 -28.86 19.14 -12.02
N THR A 264 -30.12 19.07 -11.60
CA THR A 264 -30.59 19.44 -10.27
C THR A 264 -31.10 18.24 -9.51
N GLY A 265 -31.13 18.33 -8.20
CA GLY A 265 -31.65 17.29 -7.33
C GLY A 265 -31.04 17.33 -5.92
N PRO A 266 -31.61 16.60 -4.97
CA PRO A 266 -31.15 16.60 -3.58
C PRO A 266 -29.74 16.04 -3.44
N ASN A 267 -29.11 16.27 -2.27
CA ASN A 267 -27.81 15.71 -1.97
C ASN A 267 -27.89 14.18 -1.94
N GLY A 268 -26.89 13.51 -2.53
CA GLY A 268 -26.87 12.05 -2.60
C GLY A 268 -27.62 11.41 -3.77
N CYS A 269 -28.36 12.17 -4.61
CA CYS A 269 -29.09 11.60 -5.74
C CYS A 269 -28.23 11.11 -6.93
N GLY A 270 -26.90 11.21 -6.85
CA GLY A 270 -25.99 10.64 -7.84
C GLY A 270 -25.42 11.63 -8.87
N LYS A 271 -25.60 12.95 -8.67
CA LYS A 271 -25.03 13.96 -9.60
C LYS A 271 -23.54 13.78 -9.83
N SER A 272 -22.74 13.73 -8.76
CA SER A 272 -21.29 13.52 -8.86
C SER A 272 -20.90 12.10 -9.34
N SER A 273 -21.78 11.12 -9.10
CA SER A 273 -21.57 9.74 -9.55
C SER A 273 -21.71 9.65 -11.08
N LEU A 274 -22.66 10.36 -11.67
CA LEU A 274 -22.79 10.46 -13.11
C LEU A 274 -21.52 11.03 -13.75
N PHE A 275 -20.93 12.09 -13.18
CA PHE A 275 -19.67 12.64 -13.69
C PHE A 275 -18.51 11.66 -13.62
N ARG A 276 -18.42 10.85 -12.56
CA ARG A 276 -17.38 9.83 -12.45
C ARG A 276 -17.52 8.74 -13.50
N VAL A 277 -18.76 8.40 -13.90
CA VAL A 277 -19.00 7.47 -15.01
C VAL A 277 -18.66 8.13 -16.35
N LEU A 278 -19.07 9.38 -16.57
CA LEU A 278 -18.76 10.11 -17.81
C LEU A 278 -17.26 10.33 -17.99
N SER A 279 -16.53 10.62 -16.92
CA SER A 279 -15.07 10.77 -16.95
C SER A 279 -14.31 9.45 -17.14
N GLY A 280 -14.97 8.30 -16.93
CA GLY A 280 -14.35 6.98 -16.97
C GLY A 280 -13.62 6.59 -15.68
N LEU A 281 -13.78 7.36 -14.60
CA LEU A 281 -13.29 6.97 -13.28
C LEU A 281 -14.06 5.78 -12.71
N TRP A 282 -15.33 5.65 -13.08
CA TRP A 282 -16.17 4.53 -12.71
C TRP A 282 -16.57 3.72 -13.93
N PRO A 283 -16.64 2.39 -13.82
CA PRO A 283 -17.01 1.54 -14.95
C PRO A 283 -18.47 1.68 -15.33
N VAL A 284 -18.79 1.36 -16.58
CA VAL A 284 -20.14 1.23 -17.09
C VAL A 284 -20.54 -0.24 -16.98
N TYR A 285 -21.43 -0.56 -16.06
CA TYR A 285 -21.83 -1.95 -15.80
C TYR A 285 -22.81 -2.53 -16.82
N ALA A 286 -23.66 -1.68 -17.39
CA ALA A 286 -24.63 -2.06 -18.43
C ALA A 286 -25.01 -0.87 -19.30
N GLY A 287 -25.70 -1.11 -20.42
CA GLY A 287 -26.11 -0.06 -21.37
C GLY A 287 -24.98 0.40 -22.28
N GLU A 288 -25.22 1.49 -22.98
CA GLU A 288 -24.29 2.09 -23.95
C GLU A 288 -24.00 3.53 -23.58
N LEU A 289 -22.71 3.86 -23.39
CA LEU A 289 -22.21 5.21 -23.22
C LEU A 289 -21.43 5.63 -24.45
N GLN A 290 -21.90 6.64 -25.13
CA GLN A 290 -21.20 7.32 -26.20
C GLN A 290 -20.66 8.65 -25.66
N ARG A 291 -19.38 8.92 -25.81
CA ARG A 291 -18.73 10.15 -25.33
C ARG A 291 -17.57 10.54 -26.24
N PRO A 292 -17.19 11.84 -26.30
CA PRO A 292 -15.96 12.26 -26.96
C PRO A 292 -14.72 11.63 -26.28
N LEU A 293 -13.58 11.65 -26.96
CA LEU A 293 -12.32 11.21 -26.38
C LEU A 293 -12.02 11.95 -25.08
N ASN A 294 -11.45 11.27 -24.10
CA ASN A 294 -11.13 11.86 -22.79
C ASN A 294 -10.28 13.13 -22.86
N CYS A 295 -9.44 13.26 -23.91
CA CYS A 295 -8.64 14.46 -24.13
C CYS A 295 -9.46 15.71 -24.55
N SER A 296 -10.72 15.54 -24.95
CA SER A 296 -11.63 16.63 -25.35
C SER A 296 -12.59 17.06 -24.25
N MET A 297 -12.59 16.37 -23.10
CA MET A 297 -13.47 16.68 -21.98
C MET A 297 -12.65 17.19 -20.79
N PHE A 298 -13.15 18.23 -20.15
CA PHE A 298 -12.56 18.81 -18.96
C PHE A 298 -13.56 18.76 -17.80
N TYR A 299 -13.12 18.27 -16.66
CA TYR A 299 -13.94 18.10 -15.45
C TYR A 299 -13.43 19.00 -14.34
N ILE A 300 -14.29 19.86 -13.83
CA ILE A 300 -13.99 20.74 -12.70
C ILE A 300 -14.45 20.04 -11.41
N PRO A 301 -13.53 19.64 -10.52
CA PRO A 301 -13.89 18.99 -9.27
C PRO A 301 -14.54 19.98 -8.31
N GLN A 302 -15.35 19.47 -7.37
CA GLN A 302 -15.98 20.32 -6.33
C GLN A 302 -14.98 20.98 -5.39
N ARG A 303 -13.87 20.31 -5.12
CA ARG A 303 -12.74 20.87 -4.37
C ARG A 303 -11.57 21.03 -5.32
N PRO A 304 -10.99 22.22 -5.44
CA PRO A 304 -9.82 22.40 -6.27
C PRO A 304 -8.67 21.56 -5.72
N TYR A 305 -7.87 21.01 -6.62
CA TYR A 305 -6.63 20.36 -6.26
C TYR A 305 -5.52 21.40 -6.32
N MET A 306 -4.77 21.54 -5.24
CA MET A 306 -3.60 22.40 -5.17
C MET A 306 -2.36 21.54 -5.21
N THR A 307 -1.45 21.79 -6.16
CA THR A 307 -0.19 21.07 -6.27
C THR A 307 0.85 21.68 -5.31
N LEU A 308 1.91 20.94 -5.03
CA LEU A 308 3.11 21.50 -4.40
C LEU A 308 3.94 22.17 -5.50
N GLY A 309 4.45 23.37 -5.25
CA GLY A 309 5.31 24.04 -6.20
C GLY A 309 5.08 25.56 -6.27
N SER A 310 5.55 26.17 -7.34
CA SER A 310 5.44 27.60 -7.59
C SER A 310 4.03 28.03 -8.01
N LEU A 311 3.71 29.32 -7.85
CA LEU A 311 2.45 29.89 -8.32
C LEU A 311 2.25 29.64 -9.82
N ARG A 312 3.32 29.71 -10.62
CA ARG A 312 3.29 29.40 -12.06
C ARG A 312 2.84 27.96 -12.30
N GLU A 313 3.44 26.98 -11.60
CA GLU A 313 3.08 25.56 -11.73
C GLU A 313 1.65 25.31 -11.31
N GLN A 314 1.16 26.03 -10.32
CA GLN A 314 -0.21 25.96 -9.89
C GLN A 314 -1.20 26.40 -10.98
N VAL A 315 -0.88 27.51 -11.70
CA VAL A 315 -1.73 28.07 -12.75
C VAL A 315 -1.75 27.20 -14.01
N ILE A 316 -0.61 26.60 -14.37
CA ILE A 316 -0.49 25.80 -15.60
C ILE A 316 -0.91 24.34 -15.43
N TYR A 317 -1.18 23.88 -14.22
CA TYR A 317 -1.56 22.49 -13.96
C TYR A 317 -2.71 22.07 -14.91
N PRO A 318 -2.70 20.85 -15.52
CA PRO A 318 -1.73 19.75 -15.34
C PRO A 318 -0.47 19.81 -16.21
N ASP A 319 -0.25 20.88 -16.95
CA ASP A 319 0.92 21.05 -17.80
C ASP A 319 2.18 21.34 -16.95
N SER A 320 3.34 21.00 -17.48
CA SER A 320 4.62 21.40 -16.91
C SER A 320 5.10 22.75 -17.47
N VAL A 321 6.06 23.38 -16.79
CA VAL A 321 6.70 24.62 -17.31
C VAL A 321 7.32 24.41 -18.70
N SER A 322 7.81 23.20 -18.99
CA SER A 322 8.33 22.84 -20.31
C SER A 322 7.23 22.80 -21.38
N ASP A 323 6.06 22.31 -21.01
CA ASP A 323 4.92 22.22 -21.94
C ASP A 323 4.28 23.61 -22.19
N MET A 324 4.23 24.46 -21.16
CA MET A 324 3.86 25.85 -21.30
C MET A 324 4.73 26.56 -22.34
N LYS A 325 6.07 26.40 -22.24
CA LYS A 325 7.02 26.99 -23.19
C LYS A 325 6.84 26.42 -24.62
N LYS A 326 6.61 25.11 -24.76
CA LYS A 326 6.31 24.50 -26.07
C LYS A 326 5.03 25.05 -26.71
N LYS A 327 4.02 25.36 -25.89
CA LYS A 327 2.76 25.97 -26.33
C LYS A 327 2.89 27.47 -26.63
N GLY A 328 4.04 28.07 -26.38
CA GLY A 328 4.30 29.52 -26.61
C GLY A 328 3.57 30.44 -25.62
N LEU A 329 3.14 29.89 -24.47
CA LEU A 329 2.48 30.68 -23.43
C LEU A 329 3.52 31.43 -22.60
N SER A 330 3.23 32.69 -22.28
CA SER A 330 4.07 33.59 -21.48
C SER A 330 3.40 33.92 -20.14
N ASP A 331 4.18 34.46 -19.19
CA ASP A 331 3.64 34.91 -17.91
C ASP A 331 2.56 35.99 -18.05
N THR A 332 2.62 36.81 -19.12
CA THR A 332 1.57 37.78 -19.42
C THR A 332 0.24 37.14 -19.81
N ASP A 333 0.26 35.96 -20.41
CA ASP A 333 -0.95 35.21 -20.74
C ASP A 333 -1.54 34.57 -19.48
N LEU A 334 -0.70 34.08 -18.59
CA LEU A 334 -1.14 33.58 -17.28
C LEU A 334 -1.76 34.70 -16.43
N GLU A 335 -1.20 35.91 -16.49
CA GLU A 335 -1.75 37.06 -15.78
C GLU A 335 -3.15 37.43 -16.30
N LYS A 336 -3.37 37.38 -17.62
CA LYS A 336 -4.71 37.54 -18.22
C LYS A 336 -5.70 36.48 -17.73
N CYS A 337 -5.23 35.25 -17.58
CA CYS A 337 -6.06 34.17 -17.02
C CYS A 337 -6.45 34.46 -15.57
N LEU A 338 -5.49 34.86 -14.72
CA LEU A 338 -5.74 35.25 -13.34
C LEU A 338 -6.68 36.46 -13.23
N ALA A 339 -6.53 37.43 -14.14
CA ALA A 339 -7.40 38.60 -14.18
C ALA A 339 -8.86 38.26 -14.47
N ARG A 340 -9.12 37.28 -15.35
CA ARG A 340 -10.49 36.79 -15.63
C ARG A 340 -11.23 36.24 -14.42
N VAL A 341 -10.47 35.63 -13.48
CA VAL A 341 -11.02 35.08 -12.25
C VAL A 341 -10.81 36.00 -11.03
N SER A 342 -10.40 37.26 -11.28
CA SER A 342 -10.15 38.27 -10.26
C SER A 342 -9.04 37.91 -9.26
N LEU A 343 -8.05 37.11 -9.65
CA LEU A 343 -6.95 36.63 -8.82
C LEU A 343 -5.58 37.22 -9.22
N ALA A 344 -5.53 38.23 -10.11
CA ALA A 344 -4.28 38.83 -10.55
C ALA A 344 -3.43 39.42 -9.39
N HIS A 345 -4.08 39.83 -8.31
CA HIS A 345 -3.42 40.39 -7.12
C HIS A 345 -2.50 39.37 -6.40
N LEU A 346 -2.73 38.06 -6.61
CA LEU A 346 -1.91 37.01 -5.97
C LEU A 346 -0.45 37.08 -6.39
N VAL A 347 -0.17 37.40 -7.65
CA VAL A 347 1.20 37.51 -8.16
C VAL A 347 2.00 38.55 -7.37
N THR A 348 1.38 39.66 -7.06
CA THR A 348 2.03 40.74 -6.29
C THR A 348 2.08 40.41 -4.79
N ARG A 349 1.01 39.84 -4.25
CA ARG A 349 0.92 39.50 -2.82
C ARG A 349 1.92 38.42 -2.41
N GLU A 350 2.11 37.42 -3.23
CA GLU A 350 2.95 36.26 -2.89
C GLU A 350 4.41 36.40 -3.38
N GLY A 351 4.78 37.53 -4.00
CA GLY A 351 6.16 37.79 -4.38
C GLY A 351 6.58 37.28 -5.74
N GLY A 352 5.65 36.99 -6.64
CA GLY A 352 5.89 36.64 -8.03
C GLY A 352 5.53 35.22 -8.43
N TRP A 353 5.82 34.90 -9.69
CA TRP A 353 5.46 33.63 -10.30
C TRP A 353 6.22 32.42 -9.76
N ASP A 354 7.43 32.62 -9.23
CA ASP A 354 8.29 31.55 -8.73
C ASP A 354 8.15 31.35 -7.21
N ALA A 355 7.25 32.09 -6.56
CA ALA A 355 6.93 31.89 -5.16
C ALA A 355 6.36 30.48 -4.94
N ALA A 356 6.96 29.74 -4.01
CA ALA A 356 6.54 28.40 -3.63
C ALA A 356 5.92 28.41 -2.23
N ALA A 357 4.71 27.88 -2.12
CA ALA A 357 3.99 27.82 -0.85
C ALA A 357 3.04 26.61 -0.83
N ASP A 358 2.49 26.30 0.34
CA ASP A 358 1.31 25.43 0.42
C ASP A 358 0.07 26.26 0.07
N TRP A 359 -0.29 26.23 -1.20
CA TRP A 359 -1.37 27.04 -1.76
C TRP A 359 -2.73 26.78 -1.13
N LYS A 360 -2.90 25.61 -0.53
CA LYS A 360 -4.14 25.24 0.16
C LYS A 360 -4.34 26.12 1.41
N ASP A 361 -3.27 26.45 2.10
CA ASP A 361 -3.30 27.23 3.34
C ASP A 361 -3.19 28.74 3.07
N VAL A 362 -2.56 29.13 1.95
CA VAL A 362 -2.37 30.53 1.57
C VAL A 362 -3.62 31.16 0.95
N LEU A 363 -4.38 30.37 0.18
CA LEU A 363 -5.56 30.87 -0.53
C LEU A 363 -6.81 30.89 0.36
N SER A 364 -7.50 32.01 0.39
CA SER A 364 -8.79 32.11 1.08
C SER A 364 -9.87 31.24 0.42
N GLY A 365 -10.94 30.92 1.14
CA GLY A 365 -12.05 30.12 0.61
C GLY A 365 -12.73 30.74 -0.63
N GLY A 366 -12.69 32.07 -0.75
CA GLY A 366 -13.16 32.80 -1.95
C GLY A 366 -12.20 32.65 -3.14
N GLU A 367 -10.93 32.80 -2.90
CA GLU A 367 -9.85 32.62 -3.90
C GLU A 367 -9.82 31.20 -4.41
N ASN A 368 -9.99 30.20 -3.54
CA ASN A 368 -10.11 28.79 -3.89
C ASN A 368 -11.29 28.52 -4.86
N LYS A 369 -12.42 29.25 -4.72
CA LYS A 369 -13.53 29.15 -5.69
C LYS A 369 -13.15 29.75 -7.04
N GLY A 370 -12.46 30.89 -7.05
CA GLY A 370 -11.93 31.49 -8.26
C GLY A 370 -10.93 30.60 -8.99
N TRP A 371 -10.07 29.92 -8.20
CA TRP A 371 -9.07 28.99 -8.72
C TRP A 371 -9.68 27.85 -9.56
N ARG A 372 -10.82 27.30 -9.16
CA ARG A 372 -11.55 26.27 -9.92
C ARG A 372 -11.90 26.70 -11.35
N LEU A 373 -12.12 27.98 -11.56
CA LEU A 373 -12.44 28.53 -12.88
C LEU A 373 -11.18 28.80 -13.70
N LEU A 374 -10.03 28.91 -13.06
CA LEU A 374 -8.76 29.15 -13.72
C LEU A 374 -8.30 27.92 -14.51
N ASP A 375 -8.41 26.71 -13.94
CA ASP A 375 -8.06 25.45 -14.61
C ASP A 375 -8.66 25.34 -16.00
N TYR A 376 -9.79 26.00 -16.20
CA TYR A 376 -10.51 26.08 -17.45
C TYR A 376 -9.84 26.98 -18.49
N SER A 377 -9.26 28.10 -18.09
CA SER A 377 -8.79 29.11 -19.03
C SER A 377 -7.38 28.85 -19.59
N THR A 378 -6.59 28.01 -18.90
CA THR A 378 -5.20 27.73 -19.24
C THR A 378 -5.03 26.55 -20.21
N THR A 379 -5.97 25.62 -20.27
CA THR A 379 -5.83 24.41 -21.10
C THR A 379 -5.91 24.66 -22.60
N GLY A 380 -6.33 25.86 -23.04
CA GLY A 380 -6.32 26.29 -24.46
C GLY A 380 -7.08 25.35 -25.44
N LYS A 381 -7.78 24.35 -24.89
CA LYS A 381 -8.55 23.39 -25.69
C LYS A 381 -9.86 24.02 -26.12
N SER A 382 -9.85 24.67 -27.28
CA SER A 382 -11.01 25.30 -27.92
C SER A 382 -12.03 24.31 -28.49
N HIS A 383 -12.07 23.09 -28.02
CA HIS A 383 -12.99 22.07 -28.50
C HIS A 383 -13.94 21.60 -27.40
N PHE A 384 -15.19 22.00 -27.55
CA PHE A 384 -16.38 21.54 -26.83
C PHE A 384 -16.38 21.79 -25.32
N PHE A 385 -16.78 23.01 -24.99
CA PHE A 385 -17.16 23.38 -23.65
C PHE A 385 -18.49 22.73 -23.27
N PHE A 386 -18.43 21.77 -22.38
CA PHE A 386 -19.58 21.56 -21.53
C PHE A 386 -19.41 22.49 -20.33
N ASP A 387 -19.96 23.70 -20.43
CA ASP A 387 -20.14 24.60 -19.29
C ASP A 387 -21.12 23.94 -18.31
N PHE A 388 -20.59 22.99 -17.50
CA PHE A 388 -21.31 22.48 -16.37
C PHE A 388 -21.05 23.42 -15.19
N ALA A 389 -21.64 24.61 -15.23
CA ALA A 389 -21.76 25.44 -14.04
C ALA A 389 -22.63 24.69 -13.03
N PHE A 390 -21.99 23.96 -12.10
CA PHE A 390 -22.65 23.44 -10.92
C PHE A 390 -22.95 24.61 -9.98
N LEU A 391 -24.05 25.31 -10.22
CA LEU A 391 -24.68 26.11 -9.20
C LEU A 391 -25.31 25.12 -8.19
N LEU A 392 -24.51 24.71 -7.18
CA LEU A 392 -25.04 24.13 -5.99
C LEU A 392 -25.82 25.20 -5.21
N TYR A 393 -27.08 25.40 -5.58
CA TYR A 393 -28.03 25.96 -4.64
C TYR A 393 -28.35 24.82 -3.66
N SER A 394 -27.70 24.83 -2.50
CA SER A 394 -28.23 24.17 -1.32
C SER A 394 -29.30 25.10 -0.72
N PHE A 395 -30.54 24.73 -0.88
CA PHE A 395 -31.59 25.13 0.06
C PHE A 395 -31.63 24.15 1.21
#